data_ccb4758fdf970e56d95c5dd018a25e4b
#
_entry.id   ccb4758fdf970e56d95c5dd018a25e4b
#
_cell.length_a   1.000
_cell.length_b   1.000
_cell.length_c   1.000
_cell.angle_alpha   90.00
_cell.angle_beta   90.00
_cell.angle_gamma   90.00
#
_symmetry.space_group_name_H-M   'P 1'
#
loop_
_entity.id
_entity.type
_entity.pdbx_description
1 polymer ?
#
loop_
_entity_poly.entity_id
_entity_poly.type
_entity_poly.pdbx_seq_one_letter_code
_entity_poly.pdbx_strand_id
1 'polypeptide(L)'
;MKERKISGKQMVSILLLAVGFVGIILGIIGFTGGDSKDPYEARNGIAMVYSTVYDSEGNSESGWGTGWAIGKSGKPVKYIVTNGHVVEKAYTYPRYDSSMYGGEIKVYFSAAENDYVQAKVAYFSASNDKDIAVLELPSETDKRTALTLRDSDSVNIGSTAYALGYPGDSVRQQDFVTYDKDDVTMTRGIISKKTKTNYSTYEAFQMDVSIAGGNSGGPLVDEEGNVIGINTAGALDPNTGVPVGMNYAITTNELIKILDAEKIDYTMSGSGFSLGKFGIVFLIIGIASLAGGVVMLILTKKNKGAATNYNAAGSKEMMKNKVAAGSRHILRGVTGKYAGQNFDLGK
;
A
#
# COMPACT_ATOMS: atom_id res chain seq x y z
N MET A 1 38.95 -40.71 6.78
CA MET A 1 37.93 -40.17 5.85
C MET A 1 38.57 -39.06 5.02
N LYS A 2 38.66 -39.20 3.68
CA LYS A 2 39.20 -38.12 2.81
C LYS A 2 38.12 -37.04 2.67
N GLU A 3 38.34 -35.85 3.20
CA GLU A 3 37.51 -34.69 2.92
C GLU A 3 37.43 -34.42 1.42
N ARG A 4 36.25 -34.47 0.85
CA ARG A 4 35.97 -34.08 -0.54
C ARG A 4 35.99 -32.56 -0.64
N LYS A 5 37.08 -31.96 -1.05
CA LYS A 5 37.12 -30.52 -1.41
C LYS A 5 36.13 -30.24 -2.55
N ILE A 6 35.19 -29.35 -2.29
CA ILE A 6 34.22 -28.86 -3.28
C ILE A 6 34.97 -27.98 -4.29
N SER A 7 34.83 -28.23 -5.59
CA SER A 7 35.45 -27.41 -6.61
C SER A 7 34.79 -26.02 -6.71
N GLY A 8 35.50 -24.99 -7.13
CA GLY A 8 34.96 -23.64 -7.30
C GLY A 8 33.70 -23.61 -8.18
N LYS A 9 33.67 -24.42 -9.26
CA LYS A 9 32.46 -24.56 -10.12
C LYS A 9 31.28 -25.19 -9.40
N GLN A 10 31.50 -26.13 -8.48
CA GLN A 10 30.43 -26.71 -7.66
C GLN A 10 29.92 -25.71 -6.62
N MET A 11 30.78 -24.88 -6.03
CA MET A 11 30.38 -23.79 -5.13
C MET A 11 29.48 -22.79 -5.85
N VAL A 12 29.83 -22.36 -7.08
CA VAL A 12 28.99 -21.44 -7.87
C VAL A 12 27.64 -22.07 -8.19
N SER A 13 27.59 -23.36 -8.54
CA SER A 13 26.31 -24.06 -8.78
C SER A 13 25.42 -24.09 -7.54
N ILE A 14 25.98 -24.37 -6.37
CA ILE A 14 25.25 -24.40 -5.10
C ILE A 14 24.73 -23.00 -4.77
N LEU A 15 25.54 -21.97 -4.98
CA LEU A 15 25.13 -20.57 -4.76
C LEU A 15 23.95 -20.17 -5.68
N LEU A 16 24.03 -20.50 -6.97
CA LEU A 16 22.96 -20.23 -7.92
C LEU A 16 21.64 -20.95 -7.55
N LEU A 17 21.73 -22.19 -7.09
CA LEU A 17 20.56 -22.94 -6.61
C LEU A 17 19.96 -22.30 -5.36
N ALA A 18 20.78 -21.85 -4.42
CA ALA A 18 20.29 -21.18 -3.20
C ALA A 18 19.64 -19.84 -3.54
N VAL A 19 20.26 -19.01 -4.38
CA VAL A 19 19.69 -17.73 -4.84
C VAL A 19 18.38 -17.97 -5.60
N GLY A 20 18.33 -19.00 -6.45
CA GLY A 20 17.13 -19.39 -7.18
C GLY A 20 15.99 -19.78 -6.27
N PHE A 21 16.25 -20.56 -5.24
CA PHE A 21 15.25 -21.00 -4.27
C PHE A 21 14.70 -19.82 -3.44
N VAL A 22 15.59 -18.95 -2.96
CA VAL A 22 15.18 -17.72 -2.25
C VAL A 22 14.36 -16.80 -3.15
N GLY A 23 14.77 -16.60 -4.40
CA GLY A 23 14.03 -15.80 -5.36
C GLY A 23 12.63 -16.33 -5.65
N ILE A 24 12.44 -17.64 -5.75
CA ILE A 24 11.11 -18.25 -5.92
C ILE A 24 10.25 -18.04 -4.67
N ILE A 25 10.80 -18.25 -3.47
CA ILE A 25 10.07 -18.02 -2.21
C ILE A 25 9.62 -16.57 -2.12
N LEU A 26 10.51 -15.61 -2.35
CA LEU A 26 10.17 -14.18 -2.35
C LEU A 26 9.16 -13.83 -3.45
N GLY A 27 9.26 -14.48 -4.61
CA GLY A 27 8.29 -14.35 -5.70
C GLY A 27 6.90 -14.83 -5.31
N ILE A 28 6.79 -16.00 -4.70
CA ILE A 28 5.53 -16.56 -4.23
C ILE A 28 4.94 -15.68 -3.11
N ILE A 29 5.71 -15.30 -2.11
CA ILE A 29 5.27 -14.41 -1.04
C ILE A 29 4.79 -13.07 -1.61
N GLY A 30 5.51 -12.50 -2.59
CA GLY A 30 5.11 -11.27 -3.26
C GLY A 30 3.84 -11.42 -4.09
N PHE A 31 3.60 -12.59 -4.67
CA PHE A 31 2.39 -12.87 -5.47
C PHE A 31 1.17 -13.18 -4.59
N THR A 32 1.37 -13.84 -3.44
CA THR A 32 0.29 -14.19 -2.50
C THR A 32 0.09 -13.14 -1.40
N GLY A 33 1.06 -12.26 -1.17
CA GLY A 33 1.02 -11.22 -0.13
C GLY A 33 0.31 -9.93 -0.53
N GLY A 34 -0.31 -9.88 -1.68
CA GLY A 34 -1.23 -8.82 -2.06
C GLY A 34 -2.66 -9.24 -1.70
N ASP A 35 -3.02 -9.24 -0.41
CA ASP A 35 -4.43 -9.15 -0.05
C ASP A 35 -4.95 -7.87 -0.73
N SER A 36 -5.81 -8.03 -1.73
CA SER A 36 -6.62 -6.93 -2.24
C SER A 36 -7.47 -6.48 -1.04
N LYS A 37 -7.04 -5.43 -0.36
CA LYS A 37 -7.85 -4.85 0.70
C LYS A 37 -9.14 -4.39 0.05
N ASP A 38 -10.26 -4.85 0.57
CA ASP A 38 -11.56 -4.37 0.17
C ASP A 38 -11.64 -2.87 0.53
N PRO A 39 -11.85 -1.94 -0.43
CA PRO A 39 -11.97 -0.52 -0.13
C PRO A 39 -13.07 -0.24 0.89
N TYR A 40 -14.08 -1.10 1.01
CA TYR A 40 -15.13 -0.98 2.02
C TYR A 40 -14.63 -1.17 3.46
N GLU A 41 -13.48 -1.81 3.67
CA GLU A 41 -12.86 -1.92 5.01
C GLU A 41 -12.44 -0.55 5.58
N ALA A 42 -12.31 0.48 4.75
CA ALA A 42 -12.11 1.85 5.21
C ALA A 42 -13.26 2.36 6.11
N ARG A 43 -14.48 1.75 6.03
CA ARG A 43 -15.59 2.04 6.94
C ARG A 43 -15.22 1.94 8.41
N ASN A 44 -14.25 1.07 8.76
CA ASN A 44 -13.78 0.90 10.12
C ASN A 44 -13.11 2.16 10.70
N GLY A 45 -12.75 3.13 9.85
CA GLY A 45 -12.21 4.42 10.28
C GLY A 45 -13.25 5.54 10.31
N ILE A 46 -14.49 5.33 9.85
CA ILE A 46 -15.46 6.40 9.61
C ILE A 46 -16.36 6.64 10.84
N ALA A 47 -16.59 7.89 11.13
CA ALA A 47 -17.50 8.35 12.19
C ALA A 47 -18.40 9.46 11.66
N MET A 48 -19.58 9.64 12.26
CA MET A 48 -20.42 10.80 11.95
C MET A 48 -19.98 11.99 12.79
N VAL A 49 -19.88 13.16 12.14
CA VAL A 49 -19.61 14.44 12.79
C VAL A 49 -20.88 15.26 12.79
N TYR A 50 -21.36 15.60 13.98
CA TYR A 50 -22.55 16.40 14.20
C TYR A 50 -22.17 17.72 14.86
N SER A 51 -22.62 18.83 14.29
CA SER A 51 -22.35 20.17 14.82
C SER A 51 -23.64 20.89 15.13
N THR A 52 -23.65 21.59 16.25
CA THR A 52 -24.81 22.38 16.71
C THR A 52 -24.33 23.74 17.17
N VAL A 53 -25.05 24.80 16.79
CA VAL A 53 -24.85 26.14 17.33
C VAL A 53 -26.12 26.59 18.01
N TYR A 54 -25.99 27.32 19.10
CA TYR A 54 -27.10 27.83 19.92
C TYR A 54 -27.12 29.35 19.89
N ASP A 55 -28.33 29.94 19.79
CA ASP A 55 -28.50 31.39 19.96
C ASP A 55 -28.84 31.76 21.41
N SER A 56 -28.91 33.07 21.69
CA SER A 56 -29.22 33.62 23.02
C SER A 56 -30.64 33.33 23.48
N GLU A 57 -31.56 32.95 22.61
CA GLU A 57 -32.96 32.60 22.91
C GLU A 57 -33.11 31.08 23.17
N GLY A 58 -32.04 30.29 23.03
CA GLY A 58 -32.07 28.86 23.24
C GLY A 58 -32.45 28.05 21.98
N ASN A 59 -32.63 28.72 20.83
CA ASN A 59 -32.82 28.00 19.58
C ASN A 59 -31.48 27.37 19.14
N SER A 60 -31.57 26.31 18.35
CA SER A 60 -30.35 25.64 17.83
C SER A 60 -30.45 25.35 16.34
N GLU A 61 -29.33 25.48 15.66
CA GLU A 61 -29.15 25.01 14.29
C GLU A 61 -28.14 23.88 14.30
N SER A 62 -28.50 22.76 13.69
CA SER A 62 -27.66 21.57 13.65
C SER A 62 -27.47 21.08 12.24
N GLY A 63 -26.29 20.48 12.00
CA GLY A 63 -25.95 19.81 10.76
C GLY A 63 -24.99 18.66 11.03
N TRP A 64 -24.82 17.81 10.02
CA TRP A 64 -23.88 16.70 10.11
C TRP A 64 -23.11 16.50 8.82
N GLY A 65 -22.02 15.83 8.95
CA GLY A 65 -21.17 15.33 7.88
C GLY A 65 -20.48 14.06 8.32
N THR A 66 -19.57 13.62 7.51
CA THR A 66 -18.72 12.46 7.76
C THR A 66 -17.35 12.91 8.25
N GLY A 67 -16.77 12.15 9.17
CA GLY A 67 -15.38 12.27 9.55
C GLY A 67 -14.71 10.90 9.53
N TRP A 68 -13.41 10.88 9.62
CA TRP A 68 -12.65 9.64 9.64
C TRP A 68 -11.37 9.76 10.46
N ALA A 69 -10.97 8.65 11.03
CA ALA A 69 -9.86 8.53 11.96
C ALA A 69 -8.51 8.67 11.27
N ILE A 70 -7.62 9.49 11.82
CA ILE A 70 -6.25 9.68 11.37
C ILE A 70 -5.28 9.40 12.53
N GLY A 71 -4.11 8.82 12.21
CA GLY A 71 -3.08 8.45 13.16
C GLY A 71 -2.14 7.38 12.63
N LYS A 72 -1.33 6.81 13.53
CA LYS A 72 -0.49 5.66 13.21
C LYS A 72 -1.33 4.39 13.10
N SER A 73 -1.09 3.60 12.07
CA SER A 73 -1.75 2.31 11.89
C SER A 73 -1.56 1.41 13.12
N GLY A 74 -2.66 0.75 13.55
CA GLY A 74 -2.65 -0.16 14.69
C GLY A 74 -2.48 0.51 16.06
N LYS A 75 -2.66 1.84 16.15
CA LYS A 75 -2.66 2.60 17.40
C LYS A 75 -4.05 3.18 17.67
N PRO A 76 -4.39 3.41 18.95
CA PRO A 76 -5.59 4.14 19.31
C PRO A 76 -5.65 5.52 18.63
N VAL A 77 -6.84 5.97 18.30
CA VAL A 77 -7.11 7.18 17.52
C VAL A 77 -7.37 8.36 18.42
N LYS A 78 -6.72 9.48 18.14
CA LYS A 78 -6.90 10.75 18.85
C LYS A 78 -7.55 11.83 17.98
N TYR A 79 -7.46 11.70 16.65
CA TYR A 79 -7.88 12.75 15.71
C TYR A 79 -8.85 12.22 14.66
N ILE A 80 -9.82 13.08 14.29
CA ILE A 80 -10.80 12.86 13.23
C ILE A 80 -10.66 13.97 12.20
N VAL A 81 -10.56 13.63 10.93
CA VAL A 81 -10.58 14.56 9.79
C VAL A 81 -12.00 14.72 9.29
N THR A 82 -12.40 15.94 8.95
CA THR A 82 -13.66 16.27 8.29
C THR A 82 -13.50 17.54 7.44
N ASN A 83 -14.56 18.01 6.77
CA ASN A 83 -14.52 19.33 6.13
C ASN A 83 -14.67 20.48 7.15
N GLY A 84 -14.12 21.63 6.77
CA GLY A 84 -14.28 22.87 7.52
C GLY A 84 -15.75 23.27 7.65
N HIS A 85 -16.51 23.29 6.53
CA HIS A 85 -17.93 23.70 6.51
C HIS A 85 -18.82 22.80 7.39
N VAL A 86 -18.45 21.56 7.67
CA VAL A 86 -19.20 20.67 8.57
C VAL A 86 -19.24 21.21 10.00
N VAL A 87 -18.17 21.85 10.43
CA VAL A 87 -18.03 22.37 11.82
C VAL A 87 -18.00 23.90 11.89
N GLU A 88 -18.02 24.59 10.76
CA GLU A 88 -17.77 26.03 10.64
C GLU A 88 -18.70 26.84 11.53
N LYS A 89 -20.02 26.60 11.49
CA LYS A 89 -20.97 27.34 12.30
C LYS A 89 -20.73 27.14 13.80
N ALA A 90 -20.61 25.90 14.25
CA ALA A 90 -20.39 25.61 15.67
C ALA A 90 -19.04 26.14 16.18
N TYR A 91 -18.03 26.23 15.31
CA TYR A 91 -16.69 26.68 15.67
C TYR A 91 -16.54 28.20 15.61
N THR A 92 -17.12 28.86 14.58
CA THR A 92 -16.84 30.29 14.31
C THR A 92 -17.92 31.21 14.87
N TYR A 93 -19.20 30.89 14.75
CA TYR A 93 -20.29 31.78 15.15
C TYR A 93 -20.23 32.20 16.63
N PRO A 94 -20.00 31.32 17.61
CA PRO A 94 -19.88 31.74 19.00
C PRO A 94 -18.73 32.75 19.28
N ARG A 95 -17.80 32.91 18.30
CA ARG A 95 -16.67 33.83 18.41
C ARG A 95 -16.93 35.19 17.72
N TYR A 96 -17.79 35.21 16.71
CA TYR A 96 -17.97 36.36 15.84
C TYR A 96 -19.35 36.98 15.94
N ASP A 97 -20.35 36.22 16.39
CA ASP A 97 -21.72 36.67 16.54
C ASP A 97 -22.16 36.60 17.99
N SER A 98 -22.43 37.77 18.61
CA SER A 98 -22.85 37.89 19.99
C SER A 98 -24.25 37.33 20.26
N SER A 99 -25.04 37.09 19.24
CA SER A 99 -26.34 36.40 19.35
C SER A 99 -26.19 34.87 19.47
N MET A 100 -25.01 34.34 19.11
CA MET A 100 -24.65 32.94 19.22
C MET A 100 -23.68 32.75 20.40
N TYR A 101 -24.05 31.95 21.39
CA TYR A 101 -23.24 31.80 22.58
C TYR A 101 -22.67 30.40 22.84
N GLY A 102 -23.01 29.42 22.04
CA GLY A 102 -22.49 28.07 22.22
C GLY A 102 -22.42 27.27 20.91
N GLY A 103 -21.41 26.47 20.78
CA GLY A 103 -21.27 25.51 19.70
C GLY A 103 -20.77 24.19 20.21
N GLU A 104 -21.35 23.10 19.74
CA GLU A 104 -20.96 21.74 20.08
C GLU A 104 -20.60 20.97 18.81
N ILE A 105 -19.51 20.19 18.90
CA ILE A 105 -19.10 19.26 17.85
C ILE A 105 -19.02 17.88 18.49
N LYS A 106 -19.91 16.98 18.03
CA LYS A 106 -20.00 15.60 18.51
C LYS A 106 -19.53 14.64 17.47
N VAL A 107 -18.73 13.67 17.85
CA VAL A 107 -18.29 12.55 17.01
C VAL A 107 -18.99 11.30 17.50
N TYR A 108 -19.86 10.72 16.66
CA TYR A 108 -20.65 9.52 16.96
C TYR A 108 -19.93 8.28 16.40
N PHE A 109 -19.94 7.22 17.19
CA PHE A 109 -19.32 5.95 16.84
C PHE A 109 -20.32 4.81 16.63
N SER A 110 -21.55 4.95 17.16
CA SER A 110 -22.63 3.98 16.94
C SER A 110 -23.98 4.64 17.14
N ALA A 111 -25.06 3.88 16.88
CA ALA A 111 -26.45 4.28 17.10
C ALA A 111 -26.87 4.25 18.58
N ALA A 112 -26.03 3.69 19.46
CA ALA A 112 -26.37 3.66 20.86
C ALA A 112 -26.51 5.09 21.41
N GLU A 113 -27.58 5.32 22.17
CA GLU A 113 -27.83 6.60 22.77
C GLU A 113 -26.61 7.02 23.62
N ASN A 114 -26.09 8.23 23.36
CA ASN A 114 -24.90 8.77 24.01
C ASN A 114 -23.54 8.09 23.64
N ASP A 115 -23.46 7.27 22.58
CA ASP A 115 -22.16 6.79 22.10
C ASP A 115 -21.46 7.81 21.20
N TYR A 116 -21.26 9.00 21.77
CA TYR A 116 -20.50 10.07 21.15
C TYR A 116 -19.49 10.67 22.12
N VAL A 117 -18.54 11.41 21.58
CA VAL A 117 -17.63 12.26 22.35
C VAL A 117 -17.74 13.71 21.84
N GLN A 118 -17.61 14.67 22.75
CA GLN A 118 -17.48 16.08 22.39
C GLN A 118 -16.03 16.35 21.97
N ALA A 119 -15.83 16.69 20.71
CA ALA A 119 -14.52 16.96 20.15
C ALA A 119 -14.17 18.44 20.17
N LYS A 120 -12.86 18.73 20.21
CA LYS A 120 -12.31 20.07 20.02
C LYS A 120 -11.74 20.21 18.62
N VAL A 121 -11.75 21.41 18.07
CA VAL A 121 -11.10 21.71 16.80
C VAL A 121 -9.61 21.93 17.05
N ALA A 122 -8.77 21.02 16.54
CA ALA A 122 -7.33 21.13 16.55
C ALA A 122 -6.84 22.01 15.38
N TYR A 123 -7.43 21.84 14.20
CA TYR A 123 -7.17 22.67 13.02
C TYR A 123 -8.48 23.01 12.31
N PHE A 124 -8.56 24.21 11.76
CA PHE A 124 -9.71 24.69 10.99
C PHE A 124 -9.27 25.57 9.81
N SER A 125 -9.82 25.28 8.64
CA SER A 125 -9.81 26.16 7.49
C SER A 125 -11.22 26.24 6.90
N ALA A 126 -11.69 27.44 6.69
CA ALA A 126 -13.04 27.71 6.23
C ALA A 126 -13.31 27.17 4.81
N SER A 127 -14.59 27.05 4.46
CA SER A 127 -15.07 26.54 3.16
C SER A 127 -14.54 27.31 1.94
N ASN A 128 -14.26 28.59 2.10
CA ASN A 128 -13.69 29.46 1.07
C ASN A 128 -12.16 29.44 1.00
N ASP A 129 -11.48 28.69 1.84
CA ASP A 129 -10.04 28.47 1.83
C ASP A 129 -9.76 26.99 1.52
N LYS A 130 -9.36 26.16 2.48
CA LYS A 130 -9.02 24.74 2.24
C LYS A 130 -10.15 23.77 2.56
N ASP A 131 -11.16 24.22 3.27
CA ASP A 131 -12.33 23.43 3.68
C ASP A 131 -11.96 22.13 4.41
N ILE A 132 -10.99 22.18 5.30
CA ILE A 132 -10.52 21.06 6.12
C ILE A 132 -10.60 21.41 7.59
N ALA A 133 -11.09 20.47 8.40
CA ALA A 133 -10.97 20.52 9.85
C ALA A 133 -10.38 19.22 10.39
N VAL A 134 -9.57 19.35 11.44
CA VAL A 134 -9.08 18.21 12.23
C VAL A 134 -9.61 18.39 13.64
N LEU A 135 -10.31 17.37 14.12
CA LEU A 135 -10.92 17.34 15.45
C LEU A 135 -10.07 16.50 16.39
N GLU A 136 -9.85 17.00 17.60
CA GLU A 136 -9.20 16.27 18.67
C GLU A 136 -10.25 15.68 19.61
N LEU A 137 -10.18 14.36 19.81
CA LEU A 137 -11.02 13.64 20.76
C LEU A 137 -10.51 13.90 22.20
N PRO A 138 -11.39 13.86 23.22
CA PRO A 138 -10.99 14.07 24.61
C PRO A 138 -10.01 13.01 25.12
N SER A 139 -10.13 11.78 24.62
CA SER A 139 -9.22 10.66 24.89
C SER A 139 -9.00 9.84 23.63
N GLU A 140 -7.92 9.07 23.59
CA GLU A 140 -7.70 8.06 22.54
C GLU A 140 -8.80 6.99 22.59
N THR A 141 -9.10 6.41 21.43
CA THR A 141 -10.14 5.38 21.28
C THR A 141 -9.75 4.31 20.27
N ASP A 142 -10.18 3.08 20.51
CA ASP A 142 -10.09 1.94 19.59
C ASP A 142 -11.40 1.69 18.82
N LYS A 143 -12.42 2.55 18.99
CA LYS A 143 -13.72 2.41 18.30
C LYS A 143 -13.60 2.59 16.79
N ARG A 144 -12.54 3.23 16.32
CA ARG A 144 -12.24 3.42 14.90
C ARG A 144 -10.76 3.14 14.64
N THR A 145 -10.48 2.73 13.41
CA THR A 145 -9.11 2.45 12.95
C THR A 145 -8.61 3.63 12.11
N ALA A 146 -7.42 4.11 12.40
CA ALA A 146 -6.79 5.16 11.60
C ALA A 146 -6.62 4.70 10.15
N LEU A 147 -7.09 5.52 9.20
CA LEU A 147 -6.97 5.23 7.77
C LEU A 147 -5.57 5.57 7.26
N THR A 148 -5.14 4.83 6.25
CA THR A 148 -3.86 5.04 5.58
C THR A 148 -4.03 6.04 4.44
N LEU A 149 -3.14 7.02 4.36
CA LEU A 149 -3.12 8.01 3.28
C LEU A 149 -2.31 7.51 2.09
N ARG A 150 -2.70 7.91 0.89
CA ARG A 150 -1.90 7.77 -0.34
C ARG A 150 -1.55 9.15 -0.88
N ASP A 151 -0.33 9.26 -1.39
CA ASP A 151 0.10 10.44 -2.14
C ASP A 151 -0.82 10.68 -3.33
N SER A 152 -1.58 11.80 -3.29
CA SER A 152 -2.53 12.15 -4.34
C SER A 152 -1.86 12.50 -5.68
N ASP A 153 -0.54 12.80 -5.71
CA ASP A 153 0.20 13.00 -6.95
C ASP A 153 0.44 11.68 -7.69
N SER A 154 0.38 10.55 -6.99
CA SER A 154 0.49 9.21 -7.57
C SER A 154 -0.81 8.69 -8.18
N VAL A 155 -1.93 9.40 -8.01
CA VAL A 155 -3.25 8.99 -8.51
C VAL A 155 -3.42 9.43 -9.97
N ASN A 156 -3.71 8.47 -10.85
CA ASN A 156 -3.91 8.73 -12.27
C ASN A 156 -5.36 9.14 -12.59
N ILE A 157 -5.53 9.96 -13.61
CA ILE A 157 -6.84 10.20 -14.21
C ILE A 157 -7.37 8.87 -14.78
N GLY A 158 -8.65 8.58 -14.55
CA GLY A 158 -9.29 7.31 -14.90
C GLY A 158 -9.17 6.22 -13.84
N SER A 159 -8.41 6.45 -12.74
CA SER A 159 -8.39 5.52 -11.60
C SER A 159 -9.75 5.40 -10.96
N THR A 160 -10.12 4.17 -10.57
CA THR A 160 -11.30 3.92 -9.75
C THR A 160 -11.14 4.58 -8.38
N ALA A 161 -12.22 5.14 -7.88
CA ALA A 161 -12.28 5.73 -6.54
C ALA A 161 -13.63 5.43 -5.89
N TYR A 162 -13.66 5.45 -4.56
CA TYR A 162 -14.84 5.18 -3.75
C TYR A 162 -14.99 6.29 -2.72
N ALA A 163 -16.20 6.88 -2.65
CA ALA A 163 -16.56 7.82 -1.59
C ALA A 163 -17.33 7.08 -0.50
N LEU A 164 -16.92 7.26 0.75
CA LEU A 164 -17.57 6.66 1.91
C LEU A 164 -18.12 7.75 2.83
N GLY A 165 -19.29 7.51 3.44
CA GLY A 165 -19.89 8.45 4.38
C GLY A 165 -21.33 8.14 4.74
N TYR A 166 -22.00 9.13 5.36
CA TYR A 166 -23.38 9.07 5.83
C TYR A 166 -24.27 10.05 5.04
N PRO A 167 -24.66 9.73 3.79
CA PRO A 167 -25.50 10.62 3.00
C PRO A 167 -26.86 10.85 3.64
N GLY A 168 -27.32 12.11 3.67
CA GLY A 168 -28.53 12.53 4.37
C GLY A 168 -29.81 11.85 3.92
N ASP A 169 -29.92 11.47 2.64
CA ASP A 169 -31.08 10.77 2.13
C ASP A 169 -31.16 9.32 2.66
N SER A 170 -30.03 8.66 2.82
CA SER A 170 -29.97 7.32 3.43
C SER A 170 -30.31 7.37 4.92
N VAL A 171 -29.87 8.42 5.61
CA VAL A 171 -30.13 8.62 7.04
C VAL A 171 -31.59 8.97 7.30
N ARG A 172 -32.23 9.77 6.45
CA ARG A 172 -33.61 10.22 6.61
C ARG A 172 -34.66 9.15 6.30
N GLN A 173 -34.34 8.15 5.51
CA GLN A 173 -35.29 7.08 5.12
C GLN A 173 -35.34 5.94 6.12
N GLN A 174 -34.50 5.94 7.15
CA GLN A 174 -34.54 4.94 8.20
C GLN A 174 -35.29 5.44 9.41
N ASP A 175 -36.17 4.60 9.95
CA ASP A 175 -36.90 4.86 11.21
C ASP A 175 -35.93 4.94 12.42
N PHE A 176 -34.67 4.46 12.22
CA PHE A 176 -33.58 4.54 13.18
C PHE A 176 -32.35 5.12 12.49
N VAL A 177 -31.91 6.28 12.97
CA VAL A 177 -30.63 6.87 12.53
C VAL A 177 -29.52 6.10 13.23
N THR A 178 -28.83 5.28 12.49
CA THR A 178 -27.65 4.57 12.98
C THR A 178 -26.41 5.27 12.47
N TYR A 179 -25.42 5.43 13.34
CA TYR A 179 -24.12 6.03 13.00
C TYR A 179 -23.01 4.98 13.10
N ASP A 180 -23.38 3.72 12.95
CA ASP A 180 -22.45 2.61 12.98
C ASP A 180 -21.59 2.60 11.71
N LYS A 181 -20.42 2.01 11.82
CA LYS A 181 -19.54 1.78 10.67
C LYS A 181 -20.18 0.89 9.60
N ASP A 182 -21.15 0.04 9.99
CA ASP A 182 -21.84 -0.86 9.06
C ASP A 182 -22.96 -0.15 8.28
N ASP A 183 -23.33 1.09 8.67
CA ASP A 183 -24.27 1.95 7.96
C ASP A 183 -23.60 2.90 6.97
N VAL A 184 -22.28 2.86 6.87
CA VAL A 184 -21.53 3.67 5.92
C VAL A 184 -21.92 3.31 4.49
N THR A 185 -22.38 4.30 3.75
CA THR A 185 -22.65 4.17 2.31
C THR A 185 -21.36 4.32 1.52
N MET A 186 -21.14 3.41 0.57
CA MET A 186 -20.02 3.50 -0.38
C MET A 186 -20.55 3.68 -1.80
N THR A 187 -20.06 4.69 -2.51
CA THR A 187 -20.30 4.91 -3.94
C THR A 187 -19.00 4.78 -4.73
N ARG A 188 -19.12 4.39 -6.00
CA ARG A 188 -17.97 4.13 -6.88
C ARG A 188 -18.03 4.98 -8.13
N GLY A 189 -16.87 5.42 -8.61
CA GLY A 189 -16.68 6.10 -9.89
C GLY A 189 -15.20 6.20 -10.24
N ILE A 190 -14.83 7.22 -11.02
CA ILE A 190 -13.46 7.45 -11.46
C ILE A 190 -13.00 8.89 -11.19
N ILE A 191 -11.70 9.06 -11.09
CA ILE A 191 -11.07 10.39 -11.10
C ILE A 191 -11.07 10.92 -12.52
N SER A 192 -11.82 11.99 -12.75
CA SER A 192 -11.98 12.61 -14.07
C SER A 192 -10.88 13.64 -14.37
N LYS A 193 -10.43 14.36 -13.33
CA LYS A 193 -9.44 15.44 -13.45
C LYS A 193 -8.83 15.78 -12.09
N LYS A 194 -7.57 16.25 -12.10
CA LYS A 194 -6.97 16.96 -10.98
C LYS A 194 -6.98 18.45 -11.30
N THR A 195 -7.50 19.29 -10.41
CA THR A 195 -7.74 20.72 -10.71
C THR A 195 -7.55 21.59 -9.48
N LYS A 196 -7.26 22.86 -9.71
CA LYS A 196 -7.43 23.91 -8.69
C LYS A 196 -8.73 24.61 -8.98
N THR A 197 -9.57 24.77 -7.97
CA THR A 197 -10.83 25.47 -8.14
C THR A 197 -10.59 26.98 -8.16
N ASN A 198 -11.39 27.74 -8.94
CA ASN A 198 -11.27 29.19 -8.96
C ASN A 198 -11.78 29.86 -7.66
N TYR A 199 -12.44 29.11 -6.80
CA TYR A 199 -13.10 29.57 -5.57
C TYR A 199 -12.37 29.12 -4.30
N SER A 200 -11.33 28.31 -4.43
CA SER A 200 -10.58 27.76 -3.31
C SER A 200 -9.08 27.73 -3.60
N THR A 201 -8.29 27.78 -2.55
CA THR A 201 -6.82 27.80 -2.66
C THR A 201 -6.22 26.40 -2.75
N TYR A 202 -7.06 25.34 -2.70
CA TYR A 202 -6.63 23.95 -2.63
C TYR A 202 -6.70 23.21 -3.97
N GLU A 203 -5.95 22.14 -4.08
CA GLU A 203 -6.01 21.20 -5.17
C GLU A 203 -7.09 20.13 -4.91
N ALA A 204 -7.89 19.82 -5.92
CA ALA A 204 -9.00 18.88 -5.80
C ALA A 204 -9.02 17.87 -6.95
N PHE A 205 -9.55 16.70 -6.70
CA PHE A 205 -10.03 15.79 -7.72
C PHE A 205 -11.46 16.17 -8.13
N GLN A 206 -11.69 16.31 -9.43
CA GLN A 206 -13.01 16.23 -10.03
C GLN A 206 -13.29 14.77 -10.36
N MET A 207 -14.49 14.29 -10.07
CA MET A 207 -14.86 12.88 -10.19
C MET A 207 -16.34 12.72 -10.53
N ASP A 208 -16.71 11.55 -11.04
CA ASP A 208 -18.12 11.14 -11.22
C ASP A 208 -18.60 10.22 -10.06
N VAL A 209 -17.76 9.97 -9.07
CA VAL A 209 -18.15 9.29 -7.84
C VAL A 209 -19.31 10.07 -7.21
N SER A 210 -20.48 9.43 -7.04
CA SER A 210 -21.66 10.10 -6.51
C SER A 210 -21.48 10.46 -5.03
N ILE A 211 -21.71 11.73 -4.69
CA ILE A 211 -21.77 12.20 -3.30
C ILE A 211 -23.07 13.00 -3.10
N ALA A 212 -23.55 12.99 -1.87
CA ALA A 212 -24.76 13.73 -1.43
C ALA A 212 -24.45 14.46 -0.13
N GLY A 213 -25.35 15.35 0.28
CA GLY A 213 -25.26 16.02 1.60
C GLY A 213 -25.12 14.99 2.72
N GLY A 214 -24.10 15.17 3.58
CA GLY A 214 -23.71 14.20 4.61
C GLY A 214 -22.45 13.40 4.27
N ASN A 215 -22.10 13.22 3.01
CA ASN A 215 -20.81 12.66 2.60
C ASN A 215 -19.63 13.66 2.77
N SER A 216 -19.93 14.95 2.94
CA SER A 216 -18.93 15.99 3.20
C SER A 216 -18.03 15.62 4.36
N GLY A 217 -16.72 15.71 4.17
CA GLY A 217 -15.69 15.36 5.14
C GLY A 217 -15.30 13.88 5.14
N GLY A 218 -16.09 13.01 4.49
CA GLY A 218 -15.76 11.59 4.35
C GLY A 218 -14.58 11.34 3.42
N PRO A 219 -13.91 10.19 3.53
CA PRO A 219 -12.76 9.88 2.69
C PRO A 219 -13.20 9.49 1.28
N LEU A 220 -12.39 9.91 0.30
CA LEU A 220 -12.30 9.31 -1.02
C LEU A 220 -11.15 8.33 -0.98
N VAL A 221 -11.39 7.04 -1.30
CA VAL A 221 -10.37 5.99 -1.22
C VAL A 221 -10.12 5.34 -2.58
N ASP A 222 -8.94 4.77 -2.76
CA ASP A 222 -8.57 3.94 -3.90
C ASP A 222 -9.08 2.49 -3.77
N GLU A 223 -8.73 1.62 -4.72
CA GLU A 223 -9.11 0.20 -4.73
C GLU A 223 -8.50 -0.61 -3.58
N GLU A 224 -7.46 -0.12 -2.92
CA GLU A 224 -6.83 -0.71 -1.74
C GLU A 224 -7.33 -0.11 -0.41
N GLY A 225 -8.32 0.80 -0.46
CA GLY A 225 -8.87 1.46 0.72
C GLY A 225 -7.97 2.55 1.31
N ASN A 226 -6.94 3.01 0.59
CA ASN A 226 -6.13 4.13 1.03
C ASN A 226 -6.82 5.45 0.67
N VAL A 227 -6.79 6.41 1.57
CA VAL A 227 -7.39 7.73 1.35
C VAL A 227 -6.56 8.51 0.34
N ILE A 228 -7.23 8.97 -0.73
CA ILE A 228 -6.68 9.82 -1.78
C ILE A 228 -7.25 11.23 -1.74
N GLY A 229 -8.34 11.46 -1.01
CA GLY A 229 -8.96 12.78 -0.87
C GLY A 229 -10.03 12.83 0.20
N ILE A 230 -10.61 14.03 0.39
CA ILE A 230 -11.71 14.35 1.31
C ILE A 230 -12.90 14.81 0.47
N ASN A 231 -14.03 14.11 0.51
CA ASN A 231 -15.24 14.49 -0.22
C ASN A 231 -15.74 15.84 0.27
N THR A 232 -16.01 16.80 -0.63
CA THR A 232 -16.40 18.14 -0.20
C THR A 232 -17.68 18.67 -0.88
N ALA A 233 -17.74 18.70 -2.20
CA ALA A 233 -18.81 19.38 -2.92
C ALA A 233 -19.25 18.63 -4.17
N GLY A 234 -20.54 18.74 -4.51
CA GLY A 234 -21.10 18.45 -5.82
C GLY A 234 -21.34 19.72 -6.59
N ALA A 235 -21.11 19.71 -7.91
CA ALA A 235 -21.48 20.81 -8.77
C ALA A 235 -23.00 20.79 -9.02
N LEU A 236 -23.62 21.96 -8.90
CA LEU A 236 -25.03 22.18 -9.21
C LEU A 236 -25.16 23.04 -10.45
N ASP A 237 -26.17 22.79 -11.25
CA ASP A 237 -26.58 23.70 -12.31
C ASP A 237 -27.00 25.05 -11.67
N PRO A 238 -26.37 26.17 -12.06
CA PRO A 238 -26.60 27.45 -11.40
C PRO A 238 -28.03 27.99 -11.59
N ASN A 239 -28.78 27.50 -12.60
CA ASN A 239 -30.15 27.96 -12.87
C ASN A 239 -31.20 27.10 -12.20
N THR A 240 -30.95 25.80 -12.07
CA THR A 240 -31.95 24.81 -11.58
C THR A 240 -31.64 24.28 -10.19
N GLY A 241 -30.36 24.41 -9.73
CA GLY A 241 -29.89 23.81 -8.48
C GLY A 241 -29.78 22.27 -8.52
N VAL A 242 -29.92 21.68 -9.73
CA VAL A 242 -29.85 20.22 -9.90
C VAL A 242 -28.40 19.77 -9.97
N PRO A 243 -28.01 18.66 -9.32
CA PRO A 243 -26.68 18.08 -9.45
C PRO A 243 -26.35 17.73 -10.90
N VAL A 244 -25.18 18.16 -11.37
CA VAL A 244 -24.72 17.90 -12.75
C VAL A 244 -23.77 16.70 -12.88
N GLY A 245 -23.66 15.88 -11.85
CA GLY A 245 -22.84 14.66 -11.88
C GLY A 245 -21.33 14.90 -11.79
N MET A 246 -20.90 16.14 -11.55
CA MET A 246 -19.51 16.48 -11.26
C MET A 246 -19.34 16.71 -9.77
N ASN A 247 -18.47 15.93 -9.14
CA ASN A 247 -18.21 16.02 -7.73
C ASN A 247 -16.72 16.29 -7.47
N TYR A 248 -16.41 16.75 -6.27
CA TYR A 248 -15.07 17.19 -5.91
C TYR A 248 -14.62 16.60 -4.58
N ALA A 249 -13.35 16.26 -4.51
CA ALA A 249 -12.67 15.86 -3.27
C ALA A 249 -11.34 16.61 -3.15
N ILE A 250 -11.07 17.16 -1.99
CA ILE A 250 -9.79 17.81 -1.67
C ILE A 250 -8.70 16.73 -1.66
N THR A 251 -7.56 16.99 -2.30
CA THR A 251 -6.49 15.99 -2.39
C THR A 251 -5.83 15.72 -1.05
N THR A 252 -5.37 14.49 -0.81
CA THR A 252 -4.66 14.13 0.45
C THR A 252 -3.41 14.95 0.68
N ASN A 253 -2.71 15.42 -0.37
CA ASN A 253 -1.51 16.24 -0.21
C ASN A 253 -1.81 17.59 0.43
N GLU A 254 -3.04 18.13 0.30
CA GLU A 254 -3.45 19.33 1.05
C GLU A 254 -3.61 19.02 2.55
N LEU A 255 -4.18 17.86 2.91
CA LEU A 255 -4.28 17.40 4.30
C LEU A 255 -2.90 17.12 4.91
N ILE A 256 -2.01 16.44 4.18
CA ILE A 256 -0.66 16.09 4.65
C ILE A 256 0.12 17.33 5.07
N LYS A 257 0.04 18.44 4.30
CA LYS A 257 0.67 19.72 4.67
C LYS A 257 0.19 20.23 6.02
N ILE A 258 -1.09 20.01 6.34
CA ILE A 258 -1.70 20.42 7.60
C ILE A 258 -1.23 19.50 8.74
N LEU A 259 -1.28 18.19 8.53
CA LEU A 259 -0.87 17.21 9.54
C LEU A 259 0.61 17.38 9.93
N ASP A 260 1.47 17.65 8.94
CA ASP A 260 2.90 17.94 9.18
C ASP A 260 3.10 19.22 9.99
N ALA A 261 2.37 20.30 9.66
CA ALA A 261 2.45 21.58 10.38
C ALA A 261 1.96 21.46 11.81
N GLU A 262 0.87 20.74 12.05
CA GLU A 262 0.26 20.50 13.36
C GLU A 262 0.92 19.36 14.14
N LYS A 263 1.90 18.65 13.53
CA LYS A 263 2.61 17.50 14.11
C LYS A 263 1.67 16.36 14.51
N ILE A 264 0.65 16.14 13.71
CA ILE A 264 -0.30 15.05 13.88
C ILE A 264 0.23 13.84 13.10
N ASP A 265 0.39 12.71 13.79
CA ASP A 265 0.85 11.47 13.20
C ASP A 265 -0.15 10.90 12.19
N TYR A 266 0.36 10.28 11.13
CA TYR A 266 -0.43 9.57 10.11
C TYR A 266 0.38 8.42 9.51
N THR A 267 -0.27 7.59 8.71
CA THR A 267 0.36 6.47 8.00
C THR A 267 0.20 6.66 6.50
N MET A 268 1.30 6.56 5.74
CA MET A 268 1.30 6.59 4.28
C MET A 268 1.29 5.18 3.69
N SER A 269 0.50 4.98 2.63
CA SER A 269 0.60 3.78 1.79
C SER A 269 1.89 3.80 0.98
N GLY A 270 2.52 2.63 0.83
CA GLY A 270 3.69 2.50 -0.03
C GLY A 270 5.01 2.95 0.58
N SER A 271 5.07 3.35 1.85
CA SER A 271 6.33 3.62 2.57
C SER A 271 7.10 2.34 2.93
N GLY A 272 6.51 1.18 2.75
CA GLY A 272 7.15 -0.13 2.88
C GLY A 272 7.52 -0.72 1.51
N PHE A 273 8.65 -1.43 1.45
CA PHE A 273 9.03 -2.24 0.29
C PHE A 273 7.96 -3.32 0.07
N SER A 274 7.02 -3.08 -0.85
CA SER A 274 6.00 -4.07 -1.20
C SER A 274 6.61 -5.15 -2.08
N LEU A 275 6.84 -6.32 -1.51
CA LEU A 275 7.25 -7.52 -2.27
C LEU A 275 6.28 -7.86 -3.41
N GLY A 276 4.98 -7.47 -3.29
CA GLY A 276 3.94 -7.75 -4.28
C GLY A 276 4.24 -7.20 -5.67
N LYS A 277 4.71 -5.95 -5.77
CA LYS A 277 5.08 -5.32 -7.05
C LYS A 277 6.29 -5.97 -7.73
N PHE A 278 7.15 -6.62 -6.96
CA PHE A 278 8.36 -7.27 -7.43
C PHE A 278 8.27 -8.79 -7.46
N GLY A 279 7.16 -9.38 -7.03
CA GLY A 279 6.98 -10.84 -6.95
C GLY A 279 7.27 -11.54 -8.26
N ILE A 280 6.77 -11.02 -9.38
CA ILE A 280 7.04 -11.58 -10.73
C ILE A 280 8.52 -11.47 -11.08
N VAL A 281 9.18 -10.36 -10.75
CA VAL A 281 10.61 -10.15 -11.02
C VAL A 281 11.46 -11.13 -10.21
N PHE A 282 11.18 -11.31 -8.92
CA PHE A 282 11.85 -12.29 -8.08
C PHE A 282 11.61 -13.72 -8.56
N LEU A 283 10.40 -14.04 -9.03
CA LEU A 283 10.07 -15.35 -9.58
C LEU A 283 10.90 -15.65 -10.84
N ILE A 284 10.99 -14.70 -11.78
CA ILE A 284 11.77 -14.85 -13.02
C ILE A 284 13.27 -15.01 -12.70
N ILE A 285 13.83 -14.17 -11.83
CA ILE A 285 15.24 -14.27 -11.41
C ILE A 285 15.49 -15.60 -10.71
N GLY A 286 14.57 -16.05 -9.86
CA GLY A 286 14.65 -17.32 -9.16
C GLY A 286 14.69 -18.51 -10.12
N ILE A 287 13.79 -18.57 -11.10
CA ILE A 287 13.73 -19.64 -12.12
C ILE A 287 14.99 -19.64 -12.98
N ALA A 288 15.45 -18.48 -13.45
CA ALA A 288 16.65 -18.36 -14.26
C ALA A 288 17.91 -18.82 -13.50
N SER A 289 18.03 -18.46 -12.22
CA SER A 289 19.15 -18.88 -11.35
C SER A 289 19.14 -20.38 -11.08
N LEU A 290 17.96 -20.99 -10.86
CA LEU A 290 17.84 -22.46 -10.73
C LEU A 290 18.25 -23.18 -12.00
N ALA A 291 17.77 -22.75 -13.15
CA ALA A 291 18.12 -23.32 -14.45
C ALA A 291 19.63 -23.25 -14.69
N GLY A 292 20.25 -22.10 -14.47
CA GLY A 292 21.70 -21.91 -14.58
C GLY A 292 22.49 -22.81 -13.63
N GLY A 293 22.07 -22.94 -12.38
CA GLY A 293 22.68 -23.83 -11.39
C GLY A 293 22.62 -25.29 -11.78
N VAL A 294 21.51 -25.77 -12.30
CA VAL A 294 21.31 -27.16 -12.80
C VAL A 294 22.20 -27.43 -14.01
N VAL A 295 22.19 -26.54 -15.02
CA VAL A 295 23.04 -26.67 -16.21
C VAL A 295 24.51 -26.75 -15.81
N MET A 296 24.97 -25.92 -14.91
CA MET A 296 26.36 -25.90 -14.44
C MET A 296 26.73 -27.18 -13.69
N LEU A 297 25.81 -27.78 -12.91
CA LEU A 297 26.01 -29.09 -12.28
C LEU A 297 26.16 -30.22 -13.32
N ILE A 298 25.32 -30.22 -14.37
CA ILE A 298 25.39 -31.21 -15.43
C ILE A 298 26.73 -31.13 -16.18
N LEU A 299 27.15 -29.92 -16.54
CA LEU A 299 28.46 -29.69 -17.22
C LEU A 299 29.66 -30.11 -16.36
N THR A 300 29.62 -29.83 -15.04
CA THR A 300 30.68 -30.27 -14.12
C THR A 300 30.73 -31.79 -13.96
N LYS A 301 29.57 -32.48 -14.04
CA LYS A 301 29.49 -33.94 -13.99
C LYS A 301 30.00 -34.59 -15.29
N LYS A 302 29.69 -34.00 -16.45
CA LYS A 302 30.12 -34.46 -17.77
C LYS A 302 31.63 -34.37 -17.94
N ASN A 303 32.25 -33.27 -17.48
CA ASN A 303 33.73 -33.09 -17.51
C ASN A 303 34.48 -34.08 -16.61
N LYS A 304 33.88 -34.50 -15.47
CA LYS A 304 34.48 -35.56 -14.62
C LYS A 304 34.41 -36.94 -15.28
N GLY A 305 33.33 -37.25 -16.01
CA GLY A 305 33.19 -38.51 -16.77
C GLY A 305 34.17 -38.58 -17.94
N ALA A 306 34.41 -37.49 -18.63
CA ALA A 306 35.42 -37.43 -19.73
C ALA A 306 36.86 -37.60 -19.20
N ALA A 307 37.21 -37.00 -18.07
CA ALA A 307 38.54 -37.12 -17.47
C ALA A 307 38.83 -38.56 -16.96
N THR A 308 37.82 -39.26 -16.41
CA THR A 308 37.98 -40.67 -15.98
C THR A 308 38.11 -41.63 -17.14
N ASN A 309 37.40 -41.43 -18.26
CA ASN A 309 37.54 -42.26 -19.46
C ASN A 309 38.89 -42.08 -20.17
N TYR A 310 39.45 -40.89 -20.19
CA TYR A 310 40.78 -40.59 -20.75
C TYR A 310 41.88 -41.30 -19.99
N ASN A 311 41.81 -41.28 -18.63
CA ASN A 311 42.81 -41.96 -17.79
C ASN A 311 42.69 -43.51 -17.89
N ALA A 312 41.46 -44.05 -18.09
CA ALA A 312 41.29 -45.48 -18.25
C ALA A 312 41.78 -45.97 -19.62
N ALA A 313 41.63 -45.19 -20.70
CA ALA A 313 42.18 -45.50 -22.02
C ALA A 313 43.70 -45.47 -22.05
N GLY A 314 44.29 -44.45 -21.47
CA GLY A 314 45.78 -44.33 -21.35
C GLY A 314 46.43 -45.48 -20.58
N SER A 315 45.80 -45.96 -19.50
CA SER A 315 46.31 -47.11 -18.74
C SER A 315 46.20 -48.44 -19.49
N LYS A 316 45.15 -48.64 -20.32
CA LYS A 316 45.00 -49.83 -21.15
C LYS A 316 46.05 -49.89 -22.30
N GLU A 317 46.37 -48.76 -22.87
CA GLU A 317 47.39 -48.66 -23.93
C GLU A 317 48.83 -48.88 -23.39
N MET A 318 49.14 -48.37 -22.20
CA MET A 318 50.38 -48.66 -21.48
C MET A 318 50.54 -50.17 -21.18
N MET A 319 49.47 -50.88 -20.78
CA MET A 319 49.52 -52.32 -20.54
C MET A 319 49.71 -53.12 -21.81
N LYS A 320 49.12 -52.74 -22.95
CA LYS A 320 49.28 -53.42 -24.23
C LYS A 320 50.74 -53.33 -24.74
N ASN A 321 51.36 -52.17 -24.61
CA ASN A 321 52.75 -51.97 -25.03
C ASN A 321 53.78 -52.72 -24.15
N LYS A 322 53.43 -53.04 -22.93
CA LYS A 322 54.27 -53.82 -22.00
C LYS A 322 54.32 -55.30 -22.34
N VAL A 323 53.29 -55.84 -23.02
CA VAL A 323 53.17 -57.27 -23.40
C VAL A 323 53.78 -57.54 -24.77
N ALA A 324 53.96 -56.54 -25.66
CA ALA A 324 54.42 -56.71 -27.03
C ALA A 324 56.00 -56.59 -27.19
N ALA A 325 56.70 -56.11 -26.18
CA ALA A 325 58.15 -55.98 -26.24
C ALA A 325 58.83 -57.15 -25.50
N GLY A 326 59.33 -58.12 -26.22
CA GLY A 326 60.11 -59.23 -25.67
C GLY A 326 61.29 -58.68 -24.87
N SER A 327 61.80 -59.35 -23.88
CA SER A 327 62.95 -59.23 -22.94
C SER A 327 63.58 -57.83 -22.68
N ARG A 328 63.16 -56.73 -23.34
CA ARG A 328 63.54 -55.35 -23.02
C ARG A 328 62.29 -54.57 -22.56
N HIS A 329 62.38 -54.09 -21.38
CA HIS A 329 61.27 -53.23 -20.81
C HIS A 329 61.49 -51.75 -21.26
N ILE A 330 60.77 -51.31 -22.30
CA ILE A 330 60.79 -49.92 -22.76
C ILE A 330 59.46 -49.25 -22.35
N LEU A 331 59.61 -48.20 -21.56
CA LEU A 331 58.49 -47.26 -21.28
C LEU A 331 58.53 -46.14 -22.31
N ARG A 332 57.38 -45.94 -23.01
CA ARG A 332 57.18 -44.82 -23.93
C ARG A 332 56.23 -43.80 -23.29
N GLY A 333 56.70 -42.54 -23.17
CA GLY A 333 55.82 -41.48 -22.73
C GLY A 333 54.73 -41.20 -23.77
N VAL A 334 53.46 -41.38 -23.38
CA VAL A 334 52.30 -41.27 -24.30
C VAL A 334 51.63 -39.89 -24.24
N THR A 335 51.86 -39.17 -23.14
CA THR A 335 51.29 -37.81 -22.96
C THR A 335 52.18 -36.95 -22.04
N GLY A 336 52.08 -35.63 -22.17
CA GLY A 336 52.74 -34.63 -21.34
C GLY A 336 54.20 -34.39 -21.76
N LYS A 337 55.04 -33.91 -20.82
CA LYS A 337 56.43 -33.47 -21.02
C LYS A 337 57.33 -34.53 -21.68
N TYR A 338 56.98 -35.82 -21.61
CA TYR A 338 57.75 -36.97 -22.11
C TYR A 338 57.07 -37.70 -23.27
N ALA A 339 56.09 -37.08 -23.92
CA ALA A 339 55.44 -37.67 -25.09
C ALA A 339 56.39 -37.94 -26.21
N GLY A 340 56.45 -39.18 -26.71
CA GLY A 340 57.33 -39.64 -27.79
C GLY A 340 58.74 -40.11 -27.35
N GLN A 341 59.12 -39.98 -26.08
CA GLN A 341 60.39 -40.47 -25.57
C GLN A 341 60.30 -41.94 -25.12
N ASN A 342 61.32 -42.71 -25.42
CA ASN A 342 61.49 -44.10 -24.97
C ASN A 342 62.47 -44.11 -23.80
N PHE A 343 62.11 -44.75 -22.72
CA PHE A 343 62.99 -44.98 -21.57
C PHE A 343 63.29 -46.47 -21.47
N ASP A 344 64.58 -46.82 -21.58
CA ASP A 344 65.04 -48.17 -21.34
C ASP A 344 65.15 -48.42 -19.83
N LEU A 345 64.48 -49.39 -19.32
CA LEU A 345 64.38 -49.69 -17.90
C LEU A 345 65.48 -50.69 -17.43
N GLY A 346 66.41 -51.05 -18.32
CA GLY A 346 67.42 -52.02 -17.98
C GLY A 346 66.87 -53.43 -17.67
N LYS A 347 67.79 -54.42 -17.61
CA LYS A 347 67.39 -55.77 -17.14
C LYS A 347 67.08 -55.80 -15.67
#